data_672861b2ca97968d2fa28c5fcac91c37
#
_entry.id   672861b2ca97968d2fa28c5fcac91c37
#
_cell.length_a   1.000
_cell.length_b   1.000
_cell.length_c   1.000
_cell.angle_alpha   90.00
_cell.angle_beta   90.00
_cell.angle_gamma   90.00
#
_symmetry.space_group_name_H-M   'P 1'
#
loop_
_entity.id
_entity.type
_entity.pdbx_description
1 polymer ?
#
loop_
_entity_poly.entity_id
_entity_poly.type
_entity_poly.pdbx_seq_one_letter_code
_entity_poly.pdbx_strand_id
1 'polypeptide(L)'
;MPYIIKYHKTLKEDLNELDEFSRSRIRKAIEARLLIDPLKYGQLLKGTLKGFRILRIGGYRVVYKIVKKEIIILGVRHRKDIYEIIASRGEINKR
;
A
#
# COMPACT_ATOMS: atom_id res chain seq x y z
N MET A 1 -17.10 6.91 -8.99
CA MET A 1 -15.96 6.99 -9.91
C MET A 1 -14.93 5.96 -9.55
N PRO A 2 -14.53 5.16 -10.49
CA PRO A 2 -13.55 4.11 -10.20
C PRO A 2 -12.17 4.68 -9.96
N TYR A 3 -11.47 4.03 -9.06
CA TYR A 3 -10.07 4.34 -8.82
C TYR A 3 -9.21 3.46 -9.70
N ILE A 4 -7.99 3.93 -9.94
CA ILE A 4 -6.99 3.16 -10.70
C ILE A 4 -5.87 2.83 -9.74
N ILE A 5 -5.49 1.55 -9.71
CA ILE A 5 -4.40 1.12 -8.84
C ILE A 5 -3.09 1.16 -9.61
N LYS A 6 -2.10 1.82 -9.04
CA LYS A 6 -0.76 1.85 -9.60
C LYS A 6 0.21 1.31 -8.56
N TYR A 7 1.19 0.55 -9.03
CA TYR A 7 2.17 -0.06 -8.15
C TYR A 7 3.50 0.65 -8.30
N HIS A 8 4.04 1.07 -7.16
CA HIS A 8 5.36 1.69 -7.16
C HIS A 8 6.38 0.64 -7.62
N LYS A 9 7.41 1.09 -8.33
CA LYS A 9 8.38 0.16 -8.89
C LYS A 9 9.09 -0.71 -7.85
N THR A 10 9.24 -0.20 -6.65
CA THR A 10 9.88 -0.94 -5.57
C THR A 10 9.00 -2.05 -5.01
N LEU A 11 7.72 -2.02 -5.31
CA LEU A 11 6.80 -3.03 -4.80
C LEU A 11 7.12 -4.42 -5.32
N LYS A 12 7.70 -4.49 -6.50
CA LYS A 12 8.04 -5.77 -7.09
C LYS A 12 8.98 -6.57 -6.20
N GLU A 13 9.92 -5.87 -5.57
CA GLU A 13 10.86 -6.53 -4.65
C GLU A 13 10.13 -7.08 -3.44
N ASP A 14 9.20 -6.31 -2.91
CA ASP A 14 8.41 -6.77 -1.77
C ASP A 14 7.63 -8.02 -2.10
N LEU A 15 6.98 -8.02 -3.27
CA LEU A 15 6.16 -9.14 -3.68
C LEU A 15 6.98 -10.40 -3.95
N ASN A 16 8.20 -10.22 -4.44
CA ASN A 16 9.07 -11.36 -4.70
C ASN A 16 9.49 -12.09 -3.44
N GLU A 17 9.45 -11.43 -2.30
CA GLU A 17 9.78 -12.06 -1.03
C GLU A 17 8.62 -12.83 -0.44
N LEU A 18 7.45 -12.71 -1.03
CA LEU A 18 6.28 -13.42 -0.56
C LEU A 18 6.07 -14.71 -1.34
N ASP A 19 5.51 -15.70 -0.66
CA ASP A 19 5.13 -16.91 -1.35
C ASP A 19 3.94 -16.62 -2.25
N GLU A 20 3.64 -17.52 -3.16
CA GLU A 20 2.60 -17.31 -4.15
C GLU A 20 1.22 -17.14 -3.50
N PHE A 21 0.97 -17.92 -2.47
CA PHE A 21 -0.32 -17.85 -1.77
C PHE A 21 -0.53 -16.48 -1.14
N SER A 22 0.47 -15.98 -0.43
CA SER A 22 0.37 -14.67 0.23
C SER A 22 0.25 -13.55 -0.78
N ARG A 23 1.02 -13.65 -1.87
CA ARG A 23 0.98 -12.64 -2.92
C ARG A 23 -0.39 -12.54 -3.55
N SER A 24 -0.99 -13.69 -3.86
CA SER A 24 -2.32 -13.73 -4.45
C SER A 24 -3.37 -13.19 -3.49
N ARG A 25 -3.26 -13.54 -2.21
CA ARG A 25 -4.19 -13.08 -1.19
C ARG A 25 -4.15 -11.56 -1.04
N ILE A 26 -2.95 -11.01 -1.05
CA ILE A 26 -2.78 -9.56 -0.91
C ILE A 26 -3.36 -8.84 -2.11
N ARG A 27 -3.08 -9.34 -3.31
CA ARG A 27 -3.60 -8.72 -4.52
C ARG A 27 -5.12 -8.71 -4.52
N LYS A 28 -5.73 -9.82 -4.17
CA LYS A 28 -7.19 -9.91 -4.14
C LYS A 28 -7.79 -8.95 -3.12
N ALA A 29 -7.13 -8.82 -1.97
CA ALA A 29 -7.62 -7.92 -0.94
C ALA A 29 -7.51 -6.47 -1.38
N ILE A 30 -6.42 -6.11 -2.04
CA ILE A 30 -6.25 -4.76 -2.57
C ILE A 30 -7.37 -4.44 -3.56
N GLU A 31 -7.61 -5.35 -4.50
CA GLU A 31 -8.64 -5.12 -5.50
C GLU A 31 -10.04 -5.09 -4.91
N ALA A 32 -10.31 -5.99 -3.96
CA ALA A 32 -11.63 -6.07 -3.38
C ALA A 32 -11.97 -4.89 -2.47
N ARG A 33 -10.97 -4.34 -1.82
CA ARG A 33 -11.21 -3.28 -0.84
C ARG A 33 -10.87 -1.89 -1.33
N LEU A 34 -9.66 -1.73 -1.86
CA LEU A 34 -9.20 -0.39 -2.22
C LEU A 34 -9.83 0.15 -3.48
N LEU A 35 -10.13 -0.70 -4.44
CA LEU A 35 -10.82 -0.22 -5.65
C LEU A 35 -12.22 0.26 -5.33
N ILE A 36 -12.82 -0.31 -4.31
CA ILE A 36 -14.19 0.06 -3.95
C ILE A 36 -14.22 1.28 -3.06
N ASP A 37 -13.41 1.27 -2.00
CA ASP A 37 -13.43 2.40 -1.07
C ASP A 37 -12.09 2.54 -0.34
N PRO A 38 -11.11 3.16 -0.99
CA PRO A 38 -9.77 3.29 -0.38
C PRO A 38 -9.74 4.18 0.86
N LEU A 39 -10.74 5.04 1.01
CA LEU A 39 -10.80 5.92 2.17
C LEU A 39 -11.36 5.20 3.39
N LYS A 40 -12.17 4.18 3.16
CA LYS A 40 -12.79 3.45 4.24
C LYS A 40 -11.88 2.38 4.83
N TYR A 41 -11.21 1.63 3.97
CA TYR A 41 -10.53 0.43 4.42
C TYR A 41 -9.13 0.64 4.98
N GLY A 42 -8.45 1.68 4.57
CA GLY A 42 -7.12 1.95 5.06
C GLY A 42 -7.12 2.94 6.20
N GLN A 43 -6.18 2.79 7.10
CA GLN A 43 -6.02 3.70 8.23
C GLN A 43 -5.04 4.80 7.87
N LEU A 44 -5.48 6.05 7.99
CA LEU A 44 -4.64 7.21 7.71
C LEU A 44 -3.58 7.38 8.78
N LEU A 45 -2.35 7.62 8.34
CA LEU A 45 -1.24 7.85 9.25
C LEU A 45 -1.09 9.33 9.56
N LYS A 46 -0.51 9.62 10.71
CA LYS A 46 -0.32 10.99 11.19
C LYS A 46 1.16 11.33 11.29
N GLY A 47 1.42 12.59 11.58
CA GLY A 47 2.80 13.05 11.77
C GLY A 47 3.57 13.10 10.48
N THR A 48 4.83 12.66 10.53
CA THR A 48 5.69 12.68 9.35
C THR A 48 5.22 11.74 8.25
N LEU A 49 4.29 10.86 8.58
CA LEU A 49 3.75 9.91 7.62
C LEU A 49 2.39 10.36 7.10
N LYS A 50 2.09 11.62 7.28
CA LYS A 50 0.83 12.19 6.86
C LYS A 50 0.57 11.96 5.36
N GLY A 51 -0.65 11.58 5.05
CA GLY A 51 -1.04 11.34 3.68
C GLY A 51 -0.94 9.89 3.25
N PHE A 52 -0.29 9.08 4.04
CA PHE A 52 -0.17 7.65 3.74
C PHE A 52 -1.22 6.86 4.51
N ARG A 53 -1.62 5.73 3.94
CA ARG A 53 -2.59 4.86 4.56
C ARG A 53 -2.07 3.44 4.61
N ILE A 54 -2.50 2.69 5.61
CA ILE A 54 -2.11 1.30 5.77
C ILE A 54 -3.34 0.41 5.76
N LEU A 55 -3.32 -0.59 4.90
CA LEU A 55 -4.34 -1.64 4.87
C LEU A 55 -3.72 -2.90 5.47
N ARG A 56 -4.37 -3.47 6.48
CA ARG A 56 -3.89 -4.68 7.11
C ARG A 56 -4.55 -5.89 6.47
N ILE A 57 -3.72 -6.86 6.10
CA ILE A 57 -4.19 -8.11 5.50
C ILE A 57 -3.47 -9.23 6.23
N GLY A 58 -4.14 -9.84 7.21
CA GLY A 58 -3.47 -10.81 8.06
C GLY A 58 -2.30 -10.16 8.79
N GLY A 59 -1.14 -10.76 8.70
CA GLY A 59 0.07 -10.21 9.31
C GLY A 59 0.77 -9.19 8.43
N TYR A 60 0.23 -8.94 7.24
CA TYR A 60 0.87 -8.02 6.30
C TYR A 60 0.24 -6.65 6.34
N ARG A 61 1.03 -5.65 5.99
CA ARG A 61 0.56 -4.29 5.87
C ARG A 61 0.88 -3.76 4.50
N VAL A 62 -0.13 -3.17 3.86
CA VAL A 62 0.00 -2.58 2.55
C VAL A 62 -0.05 -1.07 2.72
N VAL A 63 1.00 -0.39 2.30
CA VAL A 63 1.05 1.07 2.39
C VAL A 63 0.65 1.65 1.06
N TYR A 64 -0.26 2.58 1.09
CA TYR A 64 -0.69 3.23 -0.14
C TYR A 64 -0.98 4.69 0.10
N LYS A 65 -1.11 5.42 -0.99
CA LYS A 65 -1.38 6.84 -1.00
C LYS A 65 -2.41 7.10 -2.10
N ILE A 66 -3.32 8.02 -1.83
CA ILE A 66 -4.33 8.37 -2.81
C ILE A 66 -3.97 9.72 -3.42
N VAL A 67 -3.83 9.76 -4.74
CA VAL A 67 -3.55 10.99 -5.47
C VAL A 67 -4.61 11.10 -6.54
N LYS A 68 -5.58 12.01 -6.32
CA LYS A 68 -6.73 12.16 -7.20
C LYS A 68 -7.51 10.86 -7.30
N LYS A 69 -7.55 10.24 -8.45
CA LYS A 69 -8.24 8.97 -8.65
C LYS A 69 -7.29 7.79 -8.68
N GLU A 70 -6.05 8.00 -8.29
CA GLU A 70 -5.05 6.95 -8.32
C GLU A 70 -4.73 6.49 -6.91
N ILE A 71 -4.67 5.18 -6.75
CA ILE A 71 -4.24 4.55 -5.51
C ILE A 71 -2.85 4.00 -5.79
N ILE A 72 -1.85 4.60 -5.16
CA ILE A 72 -0.47 4.21 -5.40
C ILE A 72 -0.02 3.30 -4.28
N ILE A 73 0.26 2.05 -4.61
CA ILE A 73 0.73 1.07 -3.64
C ILE A 73 2.24 1.21 -3.52
N LEU A 74 2.70 1.59 -2.33
CA LEU A 74 4.10 1.87 -2.10
C LEU A 74 4.90 0.69 -1.60
N GLY A 75 4.29 -0.15 -0.81
CA GLY A 75 5.01 -1.28 -0.28
C GLY A 75 4.11 -2.26 0.44
N VAL A 76 4.62 -3.48 0.59
CA VAL A 76 3.94 -4.55 1.33
C VAL A 76 4.98 -5.15 2.25
N ARG A 77 4.73 -5.11 3.54
CA ARG A 77 5.66 -5.67 4.52
C ARG A 77 4.91 -6.33 5.65
N HIS A 78 5.63 -7.16 6.35
CA HIS A 78 5.12 -7.83 7.52
C HIS A 78 5.44 -6.98 8.74
N ARG A 79 4.42 -6.57 9.47
CA ARG A 79 4.57 -5.84 10.74
C ARG A 79 5.18 -4.44 10.61
N LYS A 80 6.09 -4.10 11.53
CA LYS A 80 6.56 -2.74 11.74
C LYS A 80 7.52 -2.20 10.70
N ASP A 81 8.15 -3.08 9.98
CA ASP A 81 9.17 -2.67 9.01
C ASP A 81 8.62 -1.70 7.97
N ILE A 82 7.31 -1.66 7.86
CA ILE A 82 6.65 -0.83 6.87
C ILE A 82 6.96 0.67 7.06
N TYR A 83 7.15 1.10 8.29
CA TYR A 83 7.36 2.52 8.55
C TYR A 83 8.69 3.03 8.01
N GLU A 84 9.71 2.21 8.05
CA GLU A 84 11.01 2.59 7.49
C GLU A 84 10.92 2.72 5.98
N ILE A 85 10.13 1.87 5.36
CA ILE A 85 9.95 1.89 3.92
C ILE A 85 9.21 3.14 3.48
N ILE A 86 8.21 3.54 4.23
CA ILE A 86 7.47 4.75 3.91
C ILE A 86 8.40 5.95 3.95
N ALA A 87 9.25 6.01 4.97
CA ALA A 87 10.13 7.14 5.13
C ALA A 87 11.06 7.32 3.93
N SER A 88 11.54 6.22 3.36
CA SER A 88 12.44 6.30 2.21
C SER A 88 11.69 6.38 0.89
N ARG A 89 10.64 5.59 0.70
CA ARG A 89 9.93 5.54 -0.57
C ARG A 89 8.95 6.67 -0.76
N GLY A 90 8.40 7.18 0.33
CA GLY A 90 7.42 8.25 0.25
C GLY A 90 7.96 9.51 -0.37
N GLU A 91 9.24 9.80 -0.17
CA GLU A 91 9.84 11.01 -0.72
C GLU A 91 9.98 10.96 -2.23
N ILE A 92 10.09 9.76 -2.79
CA ILE A 92 10.22 9.61 -4.23
C ILE A 92 8.99 10.14 -4.96
N ASN A 93 7.86 10.12 -4.30
CA ASN A 93 6.58 10.51 -4.91
C ASN A 93 6.29 11.99 -4.82
N LYS A 94 7.20 12.78 -4.30
CA LYS A 94 7.00 14.22 -4.23
C LYS A 94 7.20 14.89 -5.58
N ARG A 95 7.77 14.20 -6.51
CA ARG A 95 8.08 14.77 -7.82
C ARG A 95 7.07 14.45 -8.87
#